data_7316b835b9e47a4213273ce604b8a114
#
_entry.id   7316b835b9e47a4213273ce604b8a114
#
_cell.length_a   1.000
_cell.length_b   1.000
_cell.length_c   1.000
_cell.angle_alpha   90.00
_cell.angle_beta   90.00
_cell.angle_gamma   90.00
#
_symmetry.space_group_name_H-M   'P 1'
#
loop_
_entity.id
_entity.type
_entity.pdbx_description
1 polymer ?
#
loop_
_entity_poly.entity_id
_entity_poly.type
_entity_poly.pdbx_seq_one_letter_code
_entity_poly.pdbx_strand_id
1 'polypeptide(L)'
;MLFDLKDQEVLGVKDIGAQQKLSDYINLIKKWNKTRNLVSRQTSDQDLKEHLIDCLAINREIKTKKILDIGTGAGLPGIVIALTNPETKVTLLDSNRKKIAFLTHVKAKLNLKNAELRHTRIEDYDVSEEQLIVCRALSSPNELIKKIKKNINEQTVILMMVSEEQDIFIEGYKTQYINSVAEKILKKKRGFLRISDLKN
;
A
#
# COMPACT_ATOMS: atom_id res chain seq x y z
N MET A 1 6.10 -20.31 -8.22
CA MET A 1 6.36 -18.91 -8.59
C MET A 1 5.05 -18.12 -8.44
N LEU A 2 5.04 -16.95 -7.83
CA LEU A 2 3.81 -16.18 -7.61
C LEU A 2 3.28 -15.55 -8.90
N PHE A 3 4.16 -15.12 -9.79
CA PHE A 3 3.89 -14.55 -11.10
C PHE A 3 5.11 -14.81 -12.00
N ASP A 4 4.92 -14.77 -13.31
CA ASP A 4 5.99 -15.05 -14.28
C ASP A 4 6.92 -13.82 -14.49
N LEU A 5 7.98 -13.98 -15.29
CA LEU A 5 8.95 -12.91 -15.54
C LEU A 5 8.32 -11.71 -16.28
N LYS A 6 7.36 -11.99 -17.18
CA LYS A 6 6.64 -10.94 -17.92
C LYS A 6 5.77 -10.12 -16.98
N ASP A 7 5.03 -10.78 -16.08
CA ASP A 7 4.23 -10.10 -15.07
C ASP A 7 5.12 -9.29 -14.11
N GLN A 8 6.31 -9.81 -13.75
CA GLN A 8 7.27 -9.12 -12.91
C GLN A 8 7.72 -7.79 -13.55
N GLU A 9 8.04 -7.82 -14.84
CA GLU A 9 8.41 -6.62 -15.59
C GLU A 9 7.25 -5.62 -15.67
N VAL A 10 6.03 -6.11 -16.01
CA VAL A 10 4.81 -5.29 -16.06
C VAL A 10 4.54 -4.61 -14.72
N LEU A 11 4.74 -5.30 -13.60
CA LEU A 11 4.54 -4.78 -12.24
C LEU A 11 5.70 -3.89 -11.74
N GLY A 12 6.77 -3.73 -12.50
CA GLY A 12 7.92 -2.91 -12.13
C GLY A 12 8.75 -3.49 -10.99
N VAL A 13 8.72 -4.80 -10.77
CA VAL A 13 9.52 -5.50 -9.75
C VAL A 13 10.91 -5.75 -10.31
N LYS A 14 11.90 -5.03 -9.79
CA LYS A 14 13.29 -5.08 -10.28
C LYS A 14 14.12 -6.22 -9.68
N ASP A 15 13.81 -6.61 -8.43
CA ASP A 15 14.55 -7.63 -7.70
C ASP A 15 13.92 -9.01 -7.89
N ILE A 16 14.64 -9.93 -8.54
CA ILE A 16 14.23 -11.33 -8.72
C ILE A 16 14.11 -12.04 -7.36
N GLY A 17 14.93 -11.68 -6.39
CA GLY A 17 14.88 -12.22 -5.01
C GLY A 17 13.63 -11.82 -4.23
N ALA A 18 12.92 -10.78 -4.67
CA ALA A 18 11.68 -10.33 -4.02
C ALA A 18 10.57 -11.40 -4.07
N GLN A 19 10.52 -12.25 -5.10
CA GLN A 19 9.48 -13.27 -5.22
C GLN A 19 9.45 -14.26 -4.03
N GLN A 20 10.62 -14.70 -3.57
CA GLN A 20 10.68 -15.61 -2.42
C GLN A 20 10.17 -14.90 -1.16
N LYS A 21 10.61 -13.68 -0.90
CA LYS A 21 10.16 -12.90 0.26
C LYS A 21 8.66 -12.58 0.20
N LEU A 22 8.12 -12.30 -0.98
CA LEU A 22 6.67 -12.12 -1.18
C LEU A 22 5.89 -13.41 -0.90
N SER A 23 6.42 -14.56 -1.33
CA SER A 23 5.85 -15.87 -1.01
C SER A 23 5.85 -16.14 0.50
N ASP A 24 6.97 -15.88 1.16
CA ASP A 24 7.10 -16.02 2.61
C ASP A 24 6.13 -15.08 3.35
N TYR A 25 5.97 -13.86 2.88
CA TYR A 25 5.02 -12.89 3.44
C TYR A 25 3.57 -13.39 3.33
N ILE A 26 3.14 -13.92 2.18
CA ILE A 26 1.80 -14.51 2.02
C ILE A 26 1.61 -15.67 3.00
N ASN A 27 2.60 -16.54 3.14
CA ASN A 27 2.53 -17.65 4.08
C ASN A 27 2.40 -17.17 5.54
N LEU A 28 3.07 -16.07 5.89
CA LEU A 28 2.89 -15.43 7.20
C LEU A 28 1.47 -14.88 7.39
N ILE A 29 0.89 -14.22 6.38
CA ILE A 29 -0.51 -13.77 6.44
C ILE A 29 -1.43 -14.96 6.69
N LYS A 30 -1.32 -16.04 5.88
CA LYS A 30 -2.15 -17.25 6.02
C LYS A 30 -2.03 -17.87 7.41
N LYS A 31 -0.81 -18.00 7.92
CA LYS A 31 -0.56 -18.55 9.25
C LYS A 31 -1.23 -17.74 10.35
N TRP A 32 -1.05 -16.43 10.34
CA TRP A 32 -1.59 -15.54 11.37
C TRP A 32 -3.09 -15.32 11.23
N ASN A 33 -3.65 -15.36 10.01
CA ASN A 33 -5.07 -15.15 9.77
C ASN A 33 -5.94 -16.28 10.38
N LYS A 34 -5.37 -17.46 10.65
CA LYS A 34 -6.05 -18.56 11.35
C LYS A 34 -6.50 -18.15 12.77
N THR A 35 -5.77 -17.25 13.43
CA THR A 35 -6.04 -16.81 14.81
C THR A 35 -6.30 -15.30 14.94
N ARG A 36 -5.99 -14.53 13.93
CA ARG A 36 -6.08 -13.07 13.93
C ARG A 36 -6.75 -12.62 12.63
N ASN A 37 -7.79 -11.86 12.66
CA ASN A 37 -8.46 -11.36 11.46
C ASN A 37 -7.62 -10.25 10.79
N LEU A 38 -6.55 -10.65 10.10
CA LEU A 38 -5.68 -9.73 9.35
C LEU A 38 -6.32 -9.32 8.03
N VAL A 39 -6.91 -10.30 7.35
CA VAL A 39 -7.74 -10.17 6.15
C VAL A 39 -9.04 -10.94 6.38
N SER A 40 -10.03 -10.76 5.51
CA SER A 40 -11.29 -11.51 5.61
C SER A 40 -11.02 -13.02 5.73
N ARG A 41 -11.78 -13.71 6.58
CA ARG A 41 -11.70 -15.17 6.72
C ARG A 41 -12.08 -15.93 5.45
N GLN A 42 -12.84 -15.29 4.57
CA GLN A 42 -13.27 -15.84 3.29
C GLN A 42 -12.21 -15.63 2.19
N THR A 43 -11.12 -14.89 2.47
CA THR A 43 -10.07 -14.62 1.49
C THR A 43 -9.37 -15.91 1.12
N SER A 44 -9.55 -16.35 -0.13
CA SER A 44 -8.88 -17.51 -0.69
C SER A 44 -7.40 -17.25 -1.00
N ASP A 45 -6.66 -18.29 -1.33
CA ASP A 45 -5.29 -18.17 -1.81
C ASP A 45 -5.20 -17.35 -3.09
N GLN A 46 -6.18 -17.50 -3.96
CA GLN A 46 -6.28 -16.74 -5.20
C GLN A 46 -6.52 -15.25 -4.90
N ASP A 47 -7.41 -14.93 -3.96
CA ASP A 47 -7.65 -13.54 -3.55
C ASP A 47 -6.39 -12.90 -2.96
N LEU A 48 -5.62 -13.62 -2.14
CA LEU A 48 -4.34 -13.12 -1.61
C LEU A 48 -3.33 -12.85 -2.72
N LYS A 49 -3.28 -13.71 -3.75
CA LYS A 49 -2.43 -13.48 -4.93
C LYS A 49 -2.88 -12.25 -5.71
N GLU A 50 -4.19 -12.09 -5.92
CA GLU A 50 -4.75 -10.90 -6.58
C GLU A 50 -4.45 -9.63 -5.79
N HIS A 51 -4.61 -9.66 -4.46
CA HIS A 51 -4.23 -8.54 -3.59
C HIS A 51 -2.75 -8.19 -3.70
N LEU A 52 -1.88 -9.20 -3.81
CA LEU A 52 -0.46 -8.97 -3.98
C LEU A 52 -0.14 -8.31 -5.33
N ILE A 53 -0.71 -8.82 -6.42
CA ILE A 53 -0.54 -8.26 -7.77
C ILE A 53 -1.03 -6.80 -7.81
N ASP A 54 -2.18 -6.54 -7.22
CA ASP A 54 -2.75 -5.21 -7.11
C ASP A 54 -1.80 -4.24 -6.36
N CYS A 55 -1.24 -4.69 -5.23
CA CYS A 55 -0.26 -3.91 -4.48
C CYS A 55 1.07 -3.72 -5.22
N LEU A 56 1.54 -4.72 -5.97
CA LEU A 56 2.78 -4.64 -6.74
C LEU A 56 2.70 -3.60 -7.85
N ALA A 57 1.53 -3.41 -8.45
CA ALA A 57 1.33 -2.43 -9.52
C ALA A 57 1.67 -1.00 -9.11
N ILE A 58 1.62 -0.67 -7.79
CA ILE A 58 1.99 0.65 -7.27
C ILE A 58 3.46 1.02 -7.53
N ASN A 59 4.33 0.03 -7.76
CA ASN A 59 5.74 0.26 -8.06
C ASN A 59 5.96 1.17 -9.28
N ARG A 60 5.01 1.18 -10.23
CA ARG A 60 5.05 2.06 -11.40
C ARG A 60 4.84 3.54 -11.06
N GLU A 61 4.18 3.80 -9.94
CA GLU A 61 3.84 5.15 -9.49
C GLU A 61 4.85 5.70 -8.46
N ILE A 62 5.74 4.84 -7.91
CA ILE A 62 6.72 5.24 -6.91
C ILE A 62 7.88 6.02 -7.56
N LYS A 63 7.97 7.31 -7.22
CA LYS A 63 9.04 8.22 -7.66
C LYS A 63 9.78 8.87 -6.48
N THR A 64 9.56 8.38 -5.27
CA THR A 64 10.09 8.93 -4.03
C THR A 64 10.72 7.85 -3.18
N LYS A 65 11.55 8.26 -2.21
CA LYS A 65 12.19 7.34 -1.26
C LYS A 65 11.56 7.36 0.13
N LYS A 66 10.47 8.09 0.32
CA LYS A 66 9.75 8.17 1.60
C LYS A 66 8.26 7.99 1.36
N ILE A 67 7.69 6.94 1.92
CA ILE A 67 6.30 6.54 1.72
C ILE A 67 5.63 6.25 3.05
N LEU A 68 4.42 6.75 3.23
CA LEU A 68 3.53 6.41 4.34
C LEU A 68 2.37 5.55 3.84
N ASP A 69 2.20 4.35 4.40
CA ASP A 69 1.03 3.50 4.19
C ASP A 69 0.04 3.66 5.35
N ILE A 70 -1.08 4.33 5.09
CA ILE A 70 -2.09 4.66 6.09
C ILE A 70 -3.12 3.53 6.18
N GLY A 71 -3.35 3.05 7.41
CA GLY A 71 -4.26 1.94 7.63
C GLY A 71 -3.74 0.65 7.01
N THR A 72 -2.44 0.44 7.10
CA THR A 72 -1.69 -0.62 6.42
C THR A 72 -2.26 -2.04 6.62
N GLY A 73 -2.99 -2.26 7.69
CA GLY A 73 -3.67 -3.53 7.94
C GLY A 73 -2.70 -4.71 8.08
N ALA A 74 -2.84 -5.66 7.18
CA ALA A 74 -1.89 -6.77 7.06
C ALA A 74 -0.55 -6.36 6.42
N GLY A 75 -0.35 -5.08 6.08
CA GLY A 75 0.85 -4.59 5.39
C GLY A 75 0.67 -4.46 3.87
N LEU A 76 -0.55 -4.26 3.41
CA LEU A 76 -0.90 -4.15 2.00
C LEU A 76 -1.40 -2.73 1.67
N PRO A 77 -0.64 -1.90 0.93
CA PRO A 77 0.52 -2.27 0.10
C PRO A 77 1.90 -2.12 0.77
N GLY A 78 2.05 -1.56 1.97
CA GLY A 78 3.32 -1.09 2.53
C GLY A 78 4.41 -2.15 2.66
N ILE A 79 4.13 -3.38 3.12
CA ILE A 79 5.12 -4.47 3.16
C ILE A 79 5.54 -4.88 1.74
N VAL A 80 4.61 -4.89 0.80
CA VAL A 80 4.91 -5.21 -0.61
C VAL A 80 5.88 -4.18 -1.19
N ILE A 81 5.62 -2.89 -0.94
CA ILE A 81 6.52 -1.79 -1.35
C ILE A 81 7.89 -1.96 -0.71
N ALA A 82 7.96 -2.20 0.61
CA ALA A 82 9.22 -2.37 1.32
C ALA A 82 10.05 -3.54 0.81
N LEU A 83 9.40 -4.65 0.42
CA LEU A 83 10.07 -5.84 -0.15
C LEU A 83 10.63 -5.60 -1.55
N THR A 84 9.95 -4.79 -2.37
CA THR A 84 10.32 -4.59 -3.77
C THR A 84 11.14 -3.31 -4.02
N ASN A 85 11.23 -2.44 -3.01
CA ASN A 85 11.99 -1.18 -3.07
C ASN A 85 12.87 -1.02 -1.82
N PRO A 86 13.99 -1.76 -1.70
CA PRO A 86 14.80 -1.78 -0.49
C PRO A 86 15.41 -0.42 -0.12
N GLU A 87 15.59 0.47 -1.11
CA GLU A 87 16.12 1.83 -0.91
C GLU A 87 15.04 2.86 -0.50
N THR A 88 13.76 2.44 -0.42
CA THR A 88 12.64 3.30 -0.07
C THR A 88 12.27 3.08 1.39
N LYS A 89 12.27 4.13 2.20
CA LYS A 89 11.76 4.10 3.57
C LYS A 89 10.24 4.04 3.54
N VAL A 90 9.65 3.01 4.14
CA VAL A 90 8.20 2.82 4.20
C VAL A 90 7.74 2.84 5.65
N THR A 91 6.91 3.82 5.99
CA THR A 91 6.23 3.89 7.28
C THR A 91 4.88 3.21 7.16
N LEU A 92 4.64 2.22 8.02
CA LEU A 92 3.39 1.44 8.09
C LEU A 92 2.60 1.90 9.32
N LEU A 93 1.49 2.57 9.10
CA LEU A 93 0.67 3.15 10.17
C LEU A 93 -0.66 2.42 10.30
N ASP A 94 -0.96 1.95 11.50
CA ASP A 94 -2.27 1.36 11.83
C ASP A 94 -2.60 1.59 13.31
N SER A 95 -3.85 1.88 13.61
CA SER A 95 -4.34 2.04 14.98
C SER A 95 -4.62 0.72 15.71
N ASN A 96 -4.59 -0.41 14.99
CA ASN A 96 -4.89 -1.72 15.55
C ASN A 96 -3.61 -2.43 16.04
N ARG A 97 -3.48 -2.55 17.37
CA ARG A 97 -2.32 -3.18 18.02
C ARG A 97 -2.05 -4.61 17.53
N LYS A 98 -3.09 -5.39 17.19
CA LYS A 98 -2.92 -6.77 16.70
C LYS A 98 -2.28 -6.81 15.33
N LYS A 99 -2.62 -5.85 14.46
CA LYS A 99 -2.03 -5.70 13.14
C LYS A 99 -0.57 -5.26 13.23
N ILE A 100 -0.27 -4.28 14.08
CA ILE A 100 1.12 -3.85 14.35
C ILE A 100 1.97 -5.01 14.90
N ALA A 101 1.45 -5.84 15.81
CA ALA A 101 2.16 -7.01 16.30
C ALA A 101 2.49 -8.03 15.20
N PHE A 102 1.56 -8.25 14.26
CA PHE A 102 1.82 -9.05 13.07
C PHE A 102 2.92 -8.44 12.20
N LEU A 103 2.84 -7.13 11.91
CA LEU A 103 3.84 -6.44 11.09
C LEU A 103 5.23 -6.43 11.75
N THR A 104 5.29 -6.36 13.08
CA THR A 104 6.56 -6.52 13.83
C THR A 104 7.19 -7.89 13.58
N HIS A 105 6.36 -8.94 13.60
CA HIS A 105 6.83 -10.30 13.28
C HIS A 105 7.30 -10.42 11.83
N VAL A 106 6.53 -9.86 10.86
CA VAL A 106 6.89 -9.84 9.44
C VAL A 106 8.21 -9.11 9.21
N LYS A 107 8.35 -7.90 9.78
CA LYS A 107 9.56 -7.09 9.68
C LYS A 107 10.80 -7.86 10.17
N ALA A 108 10.71 -8.50 11.32
CA ALA A 108 11.81 -9.30 11.88
C ALA A 108 12.11 -10.53 11.00
N LYS A 109 11.07 -11.27 10.60
CA LYS A 109 11.22 -12.53 9.85
C LYS A 109 11.80 -12.33 8.46
N LEU A 110 11.43 -11.24 7.78
CA LEU A 110 11.87 -10.91 6.41
C LEU A 110 13.04 -9.91 6.38
N ASN A 111 13.56 -9.53 7.56
CA ASN A 111 14.68 -8.59 7.71
C ASN A 111 14.46 -7.25 6.96
N LEU A 112 13.27 -6.65 7.15
CA LEU A 112 12.91 -5.39 6.48
C LEU A 112 13.48 -4.19 7.24
N LYS A 113 14.69 -3.78 6.89
CA LYS A 113 15.38 -2.63 7.52
C LYS A 113 14.74 -1.29 7.16
N ASN A 114 14.14 -1.21 5.99
CA ASN A 114 13.51 -0.03 5.41
C ASN A 114 12.03 0.16 5.81
N ALA A 115 11.45 -0.73 6.60
CA ALA A 115 10.08 -0.62 7.11
C ALA A 115 10.09 -0.05 8.54
N GLU A 116 9.28 0.98 8.79
CA GLU A 116 9.03 1.56 10.10
C GLU A 116 7.57 1.34 10.50
N LEU A 117 7.31 0.95 11.76
CA LEU A 117 5.95 0.66 12.23
C LEU A 117 5.49 1.76 13.18
N ARG A 118 4.27 2.26 12.97
CA ARG A 118 3.64 3.28 13.81
C ARG A 118 2.27 2.79 14.28
N HIS A 119 2.16 2.60 15.59
CA HIS A 119 0.89 2.27 16.25
C HIS A 119 0.22 3.56 16.70
N THR A 120 -0.51 4.21 15.80
CA THR A 120 -1.22 5.46 16.08
C THR A 120 -2.38 5.65 15.11
N ARG A 121 -3.28 6.60 15.40
CA ARG A 121 -4.29 7.07 14.46
C ARG A 121 -3.67 8.07 13.49
N ILE A 122 -4.23 8.18 12.30
CA ILE A 122 -3.71 9.14 11.31
C ILE A 122 -3.89 10.59 11.76
N GLU A 123 -4.92 10.88 12.52
CA GLU A 123 -5.20 12.20 13.07
C GLU A 123 -4.11 12.68 14.06
N ASP A 124 -3.37 11.74 14.66
CA ASP A 124 -2.31 11.97 15.64
C ASP A 124 -0.90 11.82 15.02
N TYR A 125 -0.80 11.59 13.71
CA TYR A 125 0.47 11.44 13.01
C TYR A 125 0.77 12.68 12.15
N ASP A 126 1.99 13.21 12.28
CA ASP A 126 2.44 14.32 11.44
C ASP A 126 2.86 13.82 10.05
N VAL A 127 2.12 14.23 9.03
CA VAL A 127 2.35 13.86 7.62
C VAL A 127 3.12 14.93 6.85
N SER A 128 3.58 16.01 7.51
CA SER A 128 4.18 17.19 6.84
C SER A 128 5.44 16.87 6.04
N GLU A 129 6.15 15.82 6.42
CA GLU A 129 7.37 15.38 5.73
C GLU A 129 7.14 14.19 4.77
N GLU A 130 5.92 13.73 4.61
CA GLU A 130 5.65 12.60 3.73
C GLU A 130 5.54 13.06 2.28
N GLN A 131 6.24 12.35 1.38
CA GLN A 131 6.26 12.68 -0.05
C GLN A 131 5.18 11.93 -0.82
N LEU A 132 4.93 10.69 -0.43
CA LEU A 132 3.88 9.85 -1.00
C LEU A 132 3.12 9.16 0.13
N ILE A 133 1.82 9.36 0.12
CA ILE A 133 0.89 8.63 1.00
C ILE A 133 0.17 7.60 0.15
N VAL A 134 0.14 6.35 0.62
CA VAL A 134 -0.61 5.27 -0.02
C VAL A 134 -1.64 4.75 0.95
N CYS A 135 -2.79 4.31 0.45
CA CYS A 135 -3.78 3.60 1.26
C CYS A 135 -4.65 2.68 0.40
N ARG A 136 -5.21 1.66 1.04
CA ARG A 136 -6.15 0.71 0.44
C ARG A 136 -7.34 0.50 1.37
N ALA A 137 -8.57 0.67 0.84
CA ALA A 137 -9.82 0.37 1.54
C ALA A 137 -9.93 0.96 2.95
N LEU A 138 -9.47 2.21 3.15
CA LEU A 138 -9.42 2.83 4.47
C LEU A 138 -10.67 3.68 4.76
N SER A 139 -10.99 4.64 3.89
CA SER A 139 -12.10 5.60 4.03
C SER A 139 -12.35 6.27 2.69
N SER A 140 -13.39 7.10 2.61
CA SER A 140 -13.58 7.94 1.43
C SER A 140 -12.42 8.95 1.28
N PRO A 141 -12.09 9.39 0.05
CA PRO A 141 -11.03 10.36 -0.19
C PRO A 141 -11.24 11.66 0.60
N ASN A 142 -12.47 12.16 0.64
CA ASN A 142 -12.81 13.37 1.39
C ASN A 142 -12.60 13.22 2.91
N GLU A 143 -12.90 12.04 3.48
CA GLU A 143 -12.63 11.77 4.90
C GLU A 143 -11.14 11.68 5.20
N LEU A 144 -10.36 11.06 4.31
CA LEU A 144 -8.91 11.00 4.48
C LEU A 144 -8.31 12.42 4.48
N ILE A 145 -8.66 13.24 3.49
CA ILE A 145 -8.17 14.62 3.41
C ILE A 145 -8.55 15.43 4.68
N LYS A 146 -9.78 15.33 5.15
CA LYS A 146 -10.19 16.01 6.40
C LYS A 146 -9.30 15.65 7.59
N LYS A 147 -8.84 14.41 7.69
CA LYS A 147 -8.01 13.93 8.80
C LYS A 147 -6.57 14.43 8.74
N ILE A 148 -6.01 14.61 7.53
CA ILE A 148 -4.59 14.97 7.34
C ILE A 148 -4.39 16.43 6.92
N LYS A 149 -5.45 17.17 6.54
CA LYS A 149 -5.41 18.51 5.96
C LYS A 149 -4.55 19.51 6.75
N LYS A 150 -4.51 19.38 8.08
CA LYS A 150 -3.76 20.34 8.93
C LYS A 150 -2.25 20.24 8.78
N ASN A 151 -1.74 19.06 8.40
CA ASN A 151 -0.32 18.74 8.43
C ASN A 151 0.20 18.19 7.09
N ILE A 152 -0.60 18.24 6.03
CA ILE A 152 -0.15 17.77 4.69
C ILE A 152 0.70 18.86 4.02
N ASN A 153 1.82 18.44 3.42
CA ASN A 153 2.66 19.31 2.60
C ASN A 153 2.05 19.46 1.20
N GLU A 154 2.16 20.66 0.60
CA GLU A 154 1.68 20.93 -0.78
C GLU A 154 2.31 19.97 -1.83
N GLN A 155 3.52 19.48 -1.58
CA GLN A 155 4.21 18.53 -2.49
C GLN A 155 3.82 17.08 -2.28
N THR A 156 3.04 16.77 -1.24
CA THR A 156 2.62 15.40 -0.94
C THR A 156 1.63 14.90 -1.99
N VAL A 157 1.90 13.73 -2.53
CA VAL A 157 0.97 13.00 -3.40
C VAL A 157 0.30 11.89 -2.61
N ILE A 158 -1.01 11.71 -2.81
CA ILE A 158 -1.74 10.60 -2.23
C ILE A 158 -2.18 9.67 -3.36
N LEU A 159 -1.93 8.38 -3.21
CA LEU A 159 -2.41 7.32 -4.10
C LEU A 159 -3.34 6.39 -3.33
N MET A 160 -4.62 6.48 -3.59
CA MET A 160 -5.62 5.56 -3.05
C MET A 160 -5.86 4.44 -4.06
N MET A 161 -5.70 3.18 -3.63
CA MET A 161 -6.01 2.02 -4.46
C MET A 161 -7.53 1.87 -4.56
N VAL A 162 -8.06 1.87 -5.79
CA VAL A 162 -9.49 1.81 -6.08
C VAL A 162 -9.81 0.72 -7.11
N SER A 163 -11.03 0.16 -7.05
CA SER A 163 -11.47 -0.90 -7.95
C SER A 163 -12.11 -0.39 -9.24
N GLU A 164 -12.47 0.88 -9.28
CA GLU A 164 -13.15 1.51 -10.42
C GLU A 164 -12.83 3.00 -10.49
N GLU A 165 -13.05 3.56 -11.66
CA GLU A 165 -12.92 4.99 -11.88
C GLU A 165 -14.01 5.73 -11.10
N GLN A 166 -13.61 6.77 -10.40
CA GLN A 166 -14.49 7.63 -9.62
C GLN A 166 -14.18 9.08 -9.96
N ASP A 167 -15.20 9.80 -10.35
CA ASP A 167 -15.11 11.26 -10.48
C ASP A 167 -15.35 11.87 -9.10
N ILE A 168 -14.26 12.23 -8.42
CA ILE A 168 -14.30 12.72 -7.04
C ILE A 168 -13.79 14.15 -7.02
N PHE A 169 -14.66 15.07 -6.59
CA PHE A 169 -14.27 16.44 -6.30
C PHE A 169 -13.80 16.58 -4.84
N ILE A 170 -12.61 17.17 -4.66
CA ILE A 170 -12.07 17.54 -3.35
C ILE A 170 -11.61 19.00 -3.45
N GLU A 171 -12.23 19.86 -2.65
CA GLU A 171 -11.90 21.29 -2.65
C GLU A 171 -10.43 21.53 -2.30
N GLY A 172 -9.72 22.29 -3.15
CA GLY A 172 -8.30 22.60 -3.01
C GLY A 172 -7.35 21.52 -3.54
N TYR A 173 -7.85 20.43 -4.11
CA TYR A 173 -7.03 19.34 -4.61
C TYR A 173 -7.39 18.96 -6.05
N LYS A 174 -6.35 18.59 -6.81
CA LYS A 174 -6.49 17.95 -8.12
C LYS A 174 -6.65 16.45 -7.90
N THR A 175 -7.67 15.88 -8.51
CA THR A 175 -7.92 14.43 -8.52
C THR A 175 -7.74 13.88 -9.92
N GLN A 176 -7.13 12.70 -10.03
CA GLN A 176 -6.92 12.02 -11.30
C GLN A 176 -7.01 10.51 -11.10
N TYR A 177 -7.82 9.84 -11.90
CA TYR A 177 -7.78 8.38 -11.97
C TYR A 177 -6.64 7.91 -12.87
N ILE A 178 -5.90 6.90 -12.40
CA ILE A 178 -4.78 6.27 -13.12
C ILE A 178 -5.09 4.79 -13.24
N ASN A 179 -5.17 4.27 -14.46
CA ASN A 179 -5.35 2.83 -14.68
C ASN A 179 -4.15 2.05 -14.15
N SER A 180 -4.41 1.05 -13.36
CA SER A 180 -3.36 0.18 -12.82
C SER A 180 -2.90 -0.86 -13.86
N VAL A 181 -1.59 -1.10 -13.94
CA VAL A 181 -1.05 -2.19 -14.76
C VAL A 181 -1.54 -3.57 -14.31
N ALA A 182 -2.02 -3.70 -13.07
CA ALA A 182 -2.63 -4.92 -12.55
C ALA A 182 -3.85 -5.37 -13.37
N GLU A 183 -4.59 -4.45 -14.02
CA GLU A 183 -5.73 -4.79 -14.90
C GLU A 183 -5.34 -5.77 -16.00
N LYS A 184 -4.13 -5.62 -16.57
CA LYS A 184 -3.64 -6.47 -17.65
C LYS A 184 -3.46 -7.92 -17.19
N ILE A 185 -3.12 -8.12 -15.92
CA ILE A 185 -2.85 -9.43 -15.32
C ILE A 185 -4.13 -10.03 -14.73
N LEU A 186 -4.86 -9.24 -13.97
CA LEU A 186 -6.04 -9.69 -13.22
C LEU A 186 -7.31 -9.78 -14.08
N LYS A 187 -7.35 -9.11 -15.24
CA LYS A 187 -8.54 -8.96 -16.09
C LYS A 187 -9.74 -8.38 -15.33
N LYS A 188 -9.47 -7.52 -14.36
CA LYS A 188 -10.44 -6.81 -13.53
C LYS A 188 -10.04 -5.34 -13.46
N LYS A 189 -11.02 -4.43 -13.44
CA LYS A 189 -10.72 -3.00 -13.26
C LYS A 189 -9.98 -2.76 -11.96
N ARG A 190 -8.88 -2.02 -12.05
CA ARG A 190 -8.01 -1.61 -10.95
C ARG A 190 -7.37 -0.28 -11.29
N GLY A 191 -7.27 0.60 -10.31
CA GLY A 191 -6.64 1.89 -10.51
C GLY A 191 -6.17 2.54 -9.23
N PHE A 192 -5.66 3.73 -9.41
CA PHE A 192 -5.28 4.62 -8.34
C PHE A 192 -6.03 5.94 -8.51
N LEU A 193 -6.65 6.43 -7.45
CA LEU A 193 -7.05 7.81 -7.35
C LEU A 193 -5.83 8.59 -6.83
N ARG A 194 -5.23 9.39 -7.71
CA ARG A 194 -4.17 10.33 -7.36
C ARG A 194 -4.79 11.63 -6.89
N ILE A 195 -4.36 12.08 -5.72
CA ILE A 195 -4.76 13.37 -5.15
C ILE A 195 -3.48 14.18 -4.91
N SER A 196 -3.44 15.41 -5.39
CA SER A 196 -2.34 16.36 -5.20
C SER A 196 -2.90 17.77 -4.99
N ASP A 197 -2.08 18.67 -4.45
CA ASP A 197 -2.50 20.07 -4.31
C ASP A 197 -2.79 20.69 -5.69
N LEU A 198 -3.74 21.65 -5.77
CA LEU A 198 -4.09 22.35 -7.01
C LEU A 198 -2.94 23.23 -7.54
N LYS A 199 -1.99 23.60 -6.66
CA LYS A 199 -0.85 24.43 -7.02
C LYS A 199 0.29 23.63 -7.67
N ASN A 200 0.18 22.29 -7.74
CA ASN A 200 1.18 21.38 -8.33
C ASN A 200 0.76 20.84 -9.70
#